data_cc1be19104ccbf49d7a5ee543a9f0679
#
_entry.id   cc1be19104ccbf49d7a5ee543a9f0679
#
_cell.length_a   1.000
_cell.length_b   1.000
_cell.length_c   1.000
_cell.angle_alpha   90.00
_cell.angle_beta   90.00
_cell.angle_gamma   90.00
#
_symmetry.space_group_name_H-M   'P 1'
#
loop_
_entity.id
_entity.type
_entity.pdbx_description
1 polymer ?
#
loop_
_entity_poly.entity_id
_entity_poly.type
_entity_poly.pdbx_seq_one_letter_code
_entity_poly.pdbx_strand_id
1 'polypeptide(L)'
;LHELTHATVYVEDETDYNESVASFVGKVGSLTFLAQRYGENSEQVEQTRLRRADAAAFQSFLRGVTAQLDSLYESGLPRPQILLQRVRLFDEAKQQYSNRRQTLGGGRYDGFLNWELNNARLLSYRRYHSHFDRFDAVLTRVHGKLATAVIAFVTCGDAEDPWTCLDEAGTCLDEAGTAE
;
A
#
# COMPACT_ATOMS: atom_id res chain seq x y z
N LEU A 1 -5.64 -5.49 14.47
CA LEU A 1 -6.50 -5.76 13.30
C LEU A 1 -5.73 -6.51 12.20
N HIS A 2 -4.50 -6.12 11.85
CA HIS A 2 -3.69 -6.81 10.84
C HIS A 2 -3.62 -8.33 11.10
N GLU A 3 -3.11 -8.74 12.24
CA GLU A 3 -3.00 -10.16 12.62
C GLU A 3 -4.36 -10.89 12.72
N LEU A 4 -5.41 -10.17 13.13
CA LEU A 4 -6.76 -10.74 13.15
C LEU A 4 -7.30 -10.97 11.73
N THR A 5 -6.85 -10.17 10.77
CA THR A 5 -7.26 -10.35 9.37
C THR A 5 -6.70 -11.66 8.81
N HIS A 6 -5.46 -12.02 9.13
CA HIS A 6 -4.87 -13.31 8.72
C HIS A 6 -5.63 -14.53 9.25
N ALA A 7 -6.32 -14.40 10.41
CA ALA A 7 -7.20 -15.46 10.91
C ALA A 7 -8.54 -15.55 10.19
N THR A 8 -8.89 -14.55 9.36
CA THR A 8 -10.17 -14.47 8.64
C THR A 8 -9.98 -14.65 7.14
N VAL A 9 -8.91 -14.11 6.59
CA VAL A 9 -8.55 -14.15 5.17
C VAL A 9 -7.15 -14.73 5.06
N TYR A 10 -7.05 -15.95 4.56
CA TYR A 10 -5.76 -16.60 4.30
C TYR A 10 -5.87 -17.45 3.04
N VAL A 11 -5.00 -17.19 2.08
CA VAL A 11 -4.90 -17.91 0.80
C VAL A 11 -3.55 -18.58 0.76
N GLU A 12 -3.53 -19.91 0.56
CA GLU A 12 -2.28 -20.67 0.49
C GLU A 12 -1.43 -20.19 -0.70
N ASP A 13 -0.12 -20.05 -0.49
CA ASP A 13 0.86 -19.57 -1.46
C ASP A 13 0.69 -18.13 -1.98
N GLU A 14 -0.34 -17.38 -1.53
CA GLU A 14 -0.63 -16.01 -1.93
C GLU A 14 -0.19 -14.98 -0.88
N THR A 15 1.10 -14.98 -0.52
CA THR A 15 1.66 -14.08 0.50
C THR A 15 1.35 -12.60 0.22
N ASP A 16 1.45 -12.17 -1.04
CA ASP A 16 1.22 -10.76 -1.41
C ASP A 16 -0.25 -10.36 -1.22
N TYR A 17 -1.19 -11.27 -1.49
CA TYR A 17 -2.61 -11.06 -1.21
C TYR A 17 -2.86 -10.97 0.29
N ASN A 18 -2.39 -11.94 1.06
CA ASN A 18 -2.58 -12.04 2.50
C ASN A 18 -2.05 -10.80 3.24
N GLU A 19 -0.84 -10.36 2.92
CA GLU A 19 -0.22 -9.18 3.52
C GLU A 19 -0.92 -7.88 3.10
N SER A 20 -1.36 -7.79 1.84
CA SER A 20 -2.04 -6.61 1.31
C SER A 20 -3.41 -6.43 1.95
N VAL A 21 -4.22 -7.49 2.04
CA VAL A 21 -5.56 -7.44 2.66
C VAL A 21 -5.44 -7.14 4.15
N ALA A 22 -4.52 -7.78 4.88
CA ALA A 22 -4.32 -7.54 6.29
C ALA A 22 -3.87 -6.10 6.59
N SER A 23 -2.94 -5.58 5.79
CA SER A 23 -2.48 -4.20 5.88
C SER A 23 -3.59 -3.20 5.55
N PHE A 24 -4.41 -3.48 4.52
CA PHE A 24 -5.54 -2.63 4.15
C PHE A 24 -6.60 -2.58 5.24
N VAL A 25 -7.06 -3.75 5.71
CA VAL A 25 -8.08 -3.86 6.78
C VAL A 25 -7.56 -3.22 8.08
N GLY A 26 -6.31 -3.46 8.45
CA GLY A 26 -5.67 -2.82 9.60
C GLY A 26 -5.65 -1.29 9.48
N LYS A 27 -5.34 -0.78 8.29
CA LYS A 27 -5.33 0.64 8.00
C LYS A 27 -6.73 1.25 8.09
N VAL A 28 -7.71 0.72 7.37
CA VAL A 28 -9.08 1.26 7.36
C VAL A 28 -9.75 1.09 8.71
N GLY A 29 -9.73 -0.11 9.27
CA GLY A 29 -10.39 -0.44 10.52
C GLY A 29 -9.85 0.35 11.72
N SER A 30 -8.54 0.65 11.77
CA SER A 30 -8.00 1.46 12.87
C SER A 30 -8.54 2.90 12.85
N LEU A 31 -8.75 3.51 11.68
CA LEU A 31 -9.35 4.84 11.60
C LEU A 31 -10.83 4.82 12.00
N THR A 32 -11.59 3.84 11.51
CA THR A 32 -12.98 3.63 11.90
C THR A 32 -13.11 3.45 13.42
N PHE A 33 -12.25 2.62 14.01
CA PHE A 33 -12.22 2.42 15.46
C PHE A 33 -11.93 3.72 16.23
N LEU A 34 -10.93 4.50 15.79
CA LEU A 34 -10.61 5.77 16.44
C LEU A 34 -11.75 6.78 16.33
N ALA A 35 -12.39 6.86 15.15
CA ALA A 35 -13.53 7.74 14.93
C ALA A 35 -14.73 7.38 15.83
N GLN A 36 -15.02 6.09 15.95
CA GLN A 36 -16.09 5.61 16.85
C GLN A 36 -15.76 5.85 18.34
N ARG A 37 -14.49 5.66 18.73
CA ARG A 37 -14.06 5.76 20.12
C ARG A 37 -13.92 7.20 20.61
N TYR A 38 -13.41 8.10 19.75
CA TYR A 38 -13.01 9.46 20.14
C TYR A 38 -13.77 10.55 19.40
N GLY A 39 -14.56 10.20 18.38
CA GLY A 39 -15.26 11.13 17.50
C GLY A 39 -14.46 11.45 16.23
N GLU A 40 -15.18 11.71 15.13
CA GLU A 40 -14.62 11.95 13.79
C GLU A 40 -13.63 13.13 13.74
N ASN A 41 -13.86 14.15 14.57
CA ASN A 41 -13.06 15.38 14.61
C ASN A 41 -12.07 15.39 15.78
N SER A 42 -11.79 14.23 16.38
CA SER A 42 -10.83 14.13 17.49
C SER A 42 -9.39 14.31 17.00
N GLU A 43 -8.52 14.76 17.90
CA GLU A 43 -7.09 14.89 17.63
C GLU A 43 -6.48 13.54 17.19
N GLN A 44 -6.91 12.43 17.79
CA GLN A 44 -6.46 11.08 17.45
C GLN A 44 -6.76 10.70 15.99
N VAL A 45 -7.96 11.05 15.52
CA VAL A 45 -8.37 10.81 14.13
C VAL A 45 -7.57 11.69 13.19
N GLU A 46 -7.46 13.00 13.48
CA GLU A 46 -6.70 13.93 12.66
C GLU A 46 -5.22 13.57 12.56
N GLN A 47 -4.59 13.26 13.68
CA GLN A 47 -3.20 12.79 13.71
C GLN A 47 -3.00 11.50 12.90
N THR A 48 -3.98 10.60 12.93
CA THR A 48 -3.93 9.37 12.14
C THR A 48 -4.09 9.66 10.65
N ARG A 49 -4.97 10.58 10.25
CA ARG A 49 -5.11 11.03 8.86
C ARG A 49 -3.82 11.66 8.34
N LEU A 50 -3.21 12.55 9.12
CA LEU A 50 -1.92 13.18 8.77
C LEU A 50 -0.81 12.14 8.58
N ARG A 51 -0.66 11.21 9.55
CA ARG A 51 0.33 10.12 9.43
C ARG A 51 0.13 9.27 8.18
N ARG A 52 -1.11 9.04 7.77
CA ARG A 52 -1.43 8.29 6.55
C ARG A 52 -1.10 9.06 5.29
N ALA A 53 -1.41 10.36 5.27
CA ALA A 53 -1.02 11.22 4.16
C ALA A 53 0.51 11.25 3.99
N ASP A 54 1.25 11.40 5.08
CA ASP A 54 2.71 11.33 5.09
C ASP A 54 3.22 9.97 4.56
N ALA A 55 2.61 8.87 5.03
CA ALA A 55 2.98 7.53 4.58
C ALA A 55 2.71 7.35 3.08
N ALA A 56 1.55 7.80 2.59
CA ALA A 56 1.20 7.73 1.17
C ALA A 56 2.18 8.54 0.29
N ALA A 57 2.58 9.74 0.74
CA ALA A 57 3.55 10.57 0.04
C ALA A 57 4.92 9.89 -0.03
N PHE A 58 5.40 9.34 1.09
CA PHE A 58 6.68 8.63 1.14
C PHE A 58 6.66 7.34 0.31
N GLN A 59 5.56 6.57 0.34
CA GLN A 59 5.37 5.39 -0.49
C GLN A 59 5.39 5.74 -1.98
N SER A 60 4.70 6.82 -2.37
CA SER A 60 4.72 7.30 -3.76
C SER A 60 6.13 7.68 -4.20
N PHE A 61 6.91 8.32 -3.34
CA PHE A 61 8.31 8.60 -3.58
C PHE A 61 9.12 7.31 -3.79
N LEU A 62 8.99 6.30 -2.92
CA LEU A 62 9.70 5.02 -3.06
C LEU A 62 9.28 4.24 -4.31
N ARG A 63 8.01 4.29 -4.72
CA ARG A 63 7.57 3.71 -6.01
C ARG A 63 8.29 4.36 -7.18
N GLY A 64 8.48 5.68 -7.16
CA GLY A 64 9.25 6.38 -8.19
C GLY A 64 10.72 5.92 -8.25
N VAL A 65 11.36 5.71 -7.10
CA VAL A 65 12.73 5.17 -7.03
C VAL A 65 12.79 3.75 -7.58
N THR A 66 11.82 2.91 -7.23
CA THR A 66 11.75 1.51 -7.73
C THR A 66 11.55 1.47 -9.24
N ALA A 67 10.66 2.30 -9.79
CA ALA A 67 10.44 2.37 -11.24
C ALA A 67 11.69 2.80 -12.02
N GLN A 68 12.51 3.71 -11.47
CA GLN A 68 13.78 4.10 -12.07
C GLN A 68 14.80 2.94 -12.05
N LEU A 69 14.82 2.13 -10.97
CA LEU A 69 15.66 0.94 -10.87
C LEU A 69 15.20 -0.14 -11.87
N ASP A 70 13.92 -0.39 -11.99
CA ASP A 70 13.37 -1.34 -12.95
C ASP A 70 13.78 -0.94 -14.38
N SER A 71 13.60 0.33 -14.75
CA SER A 71 14.05 0.88 -16.04
C SER A 71 15.57 0.72 -16.26
N LEU A 72 16.38 0.90 -15.21
CA LEU A 72 17.82 0.69 -15.29
C LEU A 72 18.15 -0.79 -15.55
N TYR A 73 17.47 -1.71 -14.89
CA TYR A 73 17.73 -3.15 -15.08
C TYR A 73 17.28 -3.66 -16.46
N GLU A 74 16.24 -3.05 -17.02
CA GLU A 74 15.73 -3.35 -18.37
C GLU A 74 16.51 -2.64 -19.50
N SER A 75 17.45 -1.76 -19.17
CA SER A 75 18.15 -0.90 -20.15
C SER A 75 19.06 -1.64 -21.14
N GLY A 76 19.35 -2.93 -20.92
CA GLY A 76 20.30 -3.69 -21.74
C GLY A 76 21.77 -3.30 -21.56
N LEU A 77 22.10 -2.42 -20.62
CA LEU A 77 23.46 -2.01 -20.32
C LEU A 77 24.30 -3.18 -19.75
N PRO A 78 25.63 -3.17 -19.98
CA PRO A 78 26.51 -4.13 -19.32
C PRO A 78 26.43 -4.08 -17.80
N ARG A 79 26.45 -5.24 -17.15
CA ARG A 79 26.30 -5.37 -15.68
C ARG A 79 27.17 -4.39 -14.86
N PRO A 80 28.45 -4.12 -15.18
CA PRO A 80 29.25 -3.14 -14.44
C PRO A 80 28.68 -1.74 -14.48
N GLN A 81 28.11 -1.32 -15.63
CA GLN A 81 27.46 -0.01 -15.77
C GLN A 81 26.15 0.05 -14.97
N ILE A 82 25.34 -1.00 -15.01
CA ILE A 82 24.11 -1.09 -14.19
C ILE A 82 24.46 -0.93 -12.70
N LEU A 83 25.49 -1.64 -12.20
CA LEU A 83 25.89 -1.55 -10.80
C LEU A 83 26.35 -0.14 -10.41
N LEU A 84 27.11 0.54 -11.29
CA LEU A 84 27.55 1.92 -11.05
C LEU A 84 26.35 2.89 -11.06
N GLN A 85 25.45 2.78 -12.03
CA GLN A 85 24.28 3.65 -12.12
C GLN A 85 23.31 3.42 -10.96
N ARG A 86 23.15 2.18 -10.49
CA ARG A 86 22.36 1.86 -9.31
C ARG A 86 22.83 2.61 -8.07
N VAL A 87 24.14 2.67 -7.82
CA VAL A 87 24.70 3.43 -6.68
C VAL A 87 24.32 4.91 -6.79
N ARG A 88 24.52 5.49 -7.96
CA ARG A 88 24.14 6.90 -8.22
C ARG A 88 22.64 7.15 -7.98
N LEU A 89 21.80 6.26 -8.46
CA LEU A 89 20.36 6.37 -8.30
C LEU A 89 19.93 6.32 -6.83
N PHE A 90 20.62 5.53 -6.01
CA PHE A 90 20.38 5.51 -4.57
C PHE A 90 20.82 6.81 -3.88
N ASP A 91 21.95 7.37 -4.27
CA ASP A 91 22.45 8.65 -3.75
C ASP A 91 21.50 9.79 -4.16
N GLU A 92 21.05 9.80 -5.42
CA GLU A 92 20.07 10.76 -5.94
C GLU A 92 18.72 10.64 -5.19
N ALA A 93 18.27 9.42 -4.88
CA ALA A 93 17.06 9.22 -4.09
C ALA A 93 17.17 9.83 -2.68
N LYS A 94 18.30 9.67 -2.00
CA LYS A 94 18.54 10.33 -0.70
C LYS A 94 18.55 11.85 -0.82
N GLN A 95 19.16 12.38 -1.88
CA GLN A 95 19.16 13.82 -2.16
C GLN A 95 17.73 14.34 -2.42
N GLN A 96 16.96 13.66 -3.25
CA GLN A 96 15.57 13.99 -3.55
C GLN A 96 14.71 13.98 -2.28
N TYR A 97 14.88 12.97 -1.41
CA TYR A 97 14.21 12.93 -0.12
C TYR A 97 14.58 14.17 0.73
N SER A 98 15.85 14.49 0.84
CA SER A 98 16.33 15.67 1.61
C SER A 98 15.68 16.96 1.11
N ASN A 99 15.63 17.15 -0.21
CA ASN A 99 15.04 18.34 -0.84
C ASN A 99 13.51 18.41 -0.65
N ARG A 100 12.84 17.26 -0.52
CA ARG A 100 11.40 17.14 -0.36
C ARG A 100 10.97 16.75 1.05
N ARG A 101 11.85 16.81 2.02
CA ARG A 101 11.67 16.37 3.40
C ARG A 101 10.36 16.84 4.01
N GLN A 102 9.97 18.10 3.81
CA GLN A 102 8.75 18.68 4.36
C GLN A 102 7.48 18.06 3.76
N THR A 103 7.46 17.79 2.46
CA THR A 103 6.31 17.18 1.77
C THR A 103 6.29 15.65 1.90
N LEU A 104 7.36 15.05 2.40
CA LEU A 104 7.51 13.62 2.62
C LEU A 104 7.45 13.25 4.12
N GLY A 105 6.61 13.95 4.88
CA GLY A 105 6.33 13.66 6.27
C GLY A 105 7.10 14.48 7.30
N GLY A 106 7.70 15.63 6.90
CA GLY A 106 8.29 16.59 7.83
C GLY A 106 9.43 16.05 8.69
N GLY A 107 10.15 15.02 8.21
CA GLY A 107 11.23 14.35 8.94
C GLY A 107 10.85 13.01 9.58
N ARG A 108 9.61 12.57 9.50
CA ARG A 108 9.16 11.26 10.01
C ARG A 108 9.95 10.09 9.42
N TYR A 109 10.43 10.24 8.19
CA TYR A 109 11.16 9.21 7.44
C TYR A 109 12.65 9.52 7.30
N ASP A 110 13.22 10.40 8.13
CA ASP A 110 14.66 10.76 8.10
C ASP A 110 15.58 9.55 8.24
N GLY A 111 15.10 8.47 8.88
CA GLY A 111 15.79 7.19 8.90
C GLY A 111 16.14 6.64 7.51
N PHE A 112 15.41 7.06 6.46
CA PHE A 112 15.70 6.70 5.06
C PHE A 112 17.11 7.14 4.63
N LEU A 113 17.58 8.28 5.09
CA LEU A 113 18.93 8.80 4.78
C LEU A 113 20.04 7.86 5.25
N ASN A 114 19.78 7.11 6.33
CA ASN A 114 20.71 6.16 6.92
C ASN A 114 20.52 4.73 6.40
N TRP A 115 19.57 4.51 5.48
CA TRP A 115 19.39 3.17 4.93
C TRP A 115 20.58 2.79 4.06
N GLU A 116 21.07 1.57 4.26
CA GLU A 116 21.82 0.87 3.25
C GLU A 116 20.80 0.42 2.18
N LEU A 117 20.72 1.21 1.11
CA LEU A 117 19.74 0.95 0.04
C LEU A 117 20.16 -0.26 -0.79
N ASN A 118 19.29 -1.25 -0.83
CA ASN A 118 19.41 -2.42 -1.69
C ASN A 118 18.03 -2.84 -2.19
N ASN A 119 18.01 -3.67 -3.23
CA ASN A 119 16.77 -4.12 -3.85
C ASN A 119 15.83 -4.84 -2.88
N ALA A 120 16.38 -5.69 -2.00
CA ALA A 120 15.56 -6.45 -1.06
C ALA A 120 14.78 -5.53 -0.12
N ARG A 121 15.39 -4.44 0.35
CA ARG A 121 14.73 -3.47 1.21
C ARG A 121 13.62 -2.70 0.49
N LEU A 122 13.83 -2.32 -0.77
CA LEU A 122 12.81 -1.66 -1.58
C LEU A 122 11.67 -2.61 -1.93
N LEU A 123 11.97 -3.88 -2.26
CA LEU A 123 10.96 -4.90 -2.54
C LEU A 123 10.11 -5.22 -1.30
N SER A 124 10.73 -5.31 -0.11
CA SER A 124 9.99 -5.45 1.15
C SER A 124 9.01 -4.31 1.34
N TYR A 125 9.44 -3.06 1.11
CA TYR A 125 8.55 -1.90 1.23
C TYR A 125 7.40 -1.94 0.22
N ARG A 126 7.65 -2.42 -1.01
CA ARG A 126 6.62 -2.58 -2.05
C ARG A 126 5.56 -3.59 -1.64
N ARG A 127 5.96 -4.75 -1.10
CA ARG A 127 5.06 -5.85 -0.71
C ARG A 127 3.96 -5.42 0.25
N TYR A 128 4.27 -4.65 1.28
CA TYR A 128 3.30 -4.21 2.29
C TYR A 128 2.41 -3.04 1.86
N HIS A 129 2.61 -2.50 0.66
CA HIS A 129 1.94 -1.26 0.24
C HIS A 129 1.46 -1.29 -1.21
N SER A 130 1.50 -2.45 -1.86
CA SER A 130 0.98 -2.64 -3.21
C SER A 130 -0.52 -2.97 -3.18
N HIS A 131 -1.19 -2.67 -4.29
CA HIS A 131 -2.56 -3.12 -4.57
C HIS A 131 -3.66 -2.56 -3.65
N PHE A 132 -3.39 -1.52 -2.84
CA PHE A 132 -4.41 -0.91 -1.99
C PHE A 132 -5.56 -0.29 -2.78
N ASP A 133 -5.31 0.18 -3.98
CA ASP A 133 -6.29 0.67 -4.94
C ASP A 133 -7.39 -0.34 -5.26
N ARG A 134 -7.06 -1.62 -5.40
CA ARG A 134 -8.02 -2.71 -5.64
C ARG A 134 -8.95 -2.92 -4.44
N PHE A 135 -8.40 -2.99 -3.24
CA PHE A 135 -9.19 -3.12 -2.01
C PHE A 135 -10.04 -1.86 -1.74
N ASP A 136 -9.50 -0.68 -2.07
CA ASP A 136 -10.20 0.59 -1.90
C ASP A 136 -11.37 0.73 -2.89
N ALA A 137 -11.22 0.20 -4.11
CA ALA A 137 -12.30 0.12 -5.09
C ALA A 137 -13.47 -0.74 -4.55
N VAL A 138 -13.20 -1.92 -3.98
CA VAL A 138 -14.21 -2.76 -3.34
C VAL A 138 -14.86 -2.04 -2.14
N LEU A 139 -14.05 -1.41 -1.26
CA LEU A 139 -14.56 -0.67 -0.11
C LEU A 139 -15.46 0.49 -0.53
N THR A 140 -15.07 1.25 -1.54
CA THR A 140 -15.86 2.35 -2.10
C THR A 140 -17.20 1.87 -2.58
N ARG A 141 -17.22 0.75 -3.27
CA ARG A 141 -18.42 0.13 -3.81
C ARG A 141 -19.41 -0.34 -2.74
N VAL A 142 -18.92 -0.89 -1.64
CA VAL A 142 -19.77 -1.23 -0.50
C VAL A 142 -20.06 -0.02 0.42
N HIS A 143 -19.93 1.20 -0.12
CA HIS A 143 -20.20 2.46 0.58
C HIS A 143 -19.42 2.61 1.89
N GLY A 144 -18.16 2.20 1.90
CA GLY A 144 -17.27 2.31 3.07
C GLY A 144 -17.55 1.29 4.19
N LYS A 145 -18.45 0.32 3.98
CA LYS A 145 -18.78 -0.70 4.98
C LYS A 145 -17.68 -1.77 5.03
N LEU A 146 -16.69 -1.57 5.91
CA LEU A 146 -15.51 -2.44 6.01
C LEU A 146 -15.87 -3.91 6.21
N ALA A 147 -16.86 -4.24 7.05
CA ALA A 147 -17.29 -5.62 7.28
C ALA A 147 -17.77 -6.30 5.98
N THR A 148 -18.53 -5.58 5.14
CA THR A 148 -18.98 -6.07 3.84
C THR A 148 -17.80 -6.24 2.87
N ALA A 149 -16.85 -5.30 2.87
CA ALA A 149 -15.64 -5.42 2.07
C ALA A 149 -14.80 -6.64 2.48
N VAL A 150 -14.66 -6.91 3.78
CA VAL A 150 -13.93 -8.10 4.28
C VAL A 150 -14.59 -9.40 3.80
N ILE A 151 -15.92 -9.47 3.75
CA ILE A 151 -16.63 -10.64 3.20
C ILE A 151 -16.25 -10.83 1.71
N ALA A 152 -16.22 -9.76 0.93
CA ALA A 152 -15.79 -9.83 -0.47
C ALA A 152 -14.32 -10.29 -0.59
N PHE A 153 -13.44 -9.81 0.30
CA PHE A 153 -12.02 -10.23 0.31
C PHE A 153 -11.88 -11.72 0.64
N VAL A 154 -12.67 -12.27 1.56
CA VAL A 154 -12.72 -13.72 1.84
C VAL A 154 -13.17 -14.47 0.60
N THR A 155 -14.31 -14.06 0.00
CA THR A 155 -14.85 -14.69 -1.21
C THR A 155 -13.84 -14.69 -2.36
N CYS A 156 -13.12 -13.59 -2.56
CA CYS A 156 -12.07 -13.52 -3.57
C CYS A 156 -10.85 -14.37 -3.21
N GLY A 157 -10.56 -14.54 -1.92
CA GLY A 157 -9.51 -15.45 -1.46
C GLY A 157 -9.77 -16.92 -1.81
N ASP A 158 -11.04 -17.32 -1.91
CA ASP A 158 -11.46 -18.66 -2.31
C ASP A 158 -11.53 -18.85 -3.84
N ALA A 159 -11.31 -17.81 -4.63
CA ALA A 159 -11.33 -17.87 -6.09
C ALA A 159 -10.01 -18.45 -6.65
N GLU A 160 -10.03 -18.97 -7.89
CA GLU A 160 -8.84 -19.47 -8.58
C GLU A 160 -7.76 -18.39 -8.75
N ASP A 161 -8.17 -17.14 -8.99
CA ASP A 161 -7.30 -15.96 -9.00
C ASP A 161 -7.92 -14.86 -8.12
N PRO A 162 -7.42 -14.69 -6.89
CA PRO A 162 -7.92 -13.69 -5.95
C PRO A 162 -7.84 -12.25 -6.48
N TRP A 163 -6.82 -11.96 -7.28
CA TRP A 163 -6.59 -10.61 -7.80
C TRP A 163 -7.59 -10.24 -8.89
N THR A 164 -7.84 -11.15 -9.83
CA THR A 164 -8.88 -10.96 -10.86
C THR A 164 -10.26 -10.84 -10.22
N CYS A 165 -10.60 -11.68 -9.23
CA CYS A 165 -11.83 -11.55 -8.48
C CYS A 165 -11.98 -10.17 -7.81
N LEU A 166 -10.92 -9.63 -7.19
CA LEU A 166 -10.97 -8.29 -6.61
C LEU A 166 -11.26 -7.20 -7.65
N ASP A 167 -10.63 -7.28 -8.82
CA ASP A 167 -10.86 -6.32 -9.89
C ASP A 167 -12.31 -6.37 -10.37
N GLU A 168 -12.86 -7.57 -10.54
CA GLU A 168 -14.26 -7.78 -10.89
C GLU A 168 -15.21 -7.32 -9.77
N ALA A 169 -14.97 -7.72 -8.54
CA ALA A 169 -15.72 -7.24 -7.39
C ALA A 169 -15.64 -5.72 -7.28
N GLY A 170 -14.52 -5.11 -7.63
CA GLY A 170 -14.32 -3.69 -7.84
C GLY A 170 -15.17 -3.15 -9.02
N THR A 171 -15.60 -3.88 -10.07
CA THR A 171 -16.34 -3.41 -11.26
C THR A 171 -17.82 -3.83 -11.34
N CYS A 172 -18.26 -4.96 -10.79
CA CYS A 172 -19.56 -5.59 -11.06
C CYS A 172 -20.79 -5.14 -10.25
N LEU A 173 -20.73 -4.11 -9.38
CA LEU A 173 -21.88 -3.69 -8.57
C LEU A 173 -22.72 -2.53 -9.15
N ASP A 174 -22.44 -2.07 -10.36
CA ASP A 174 -23.25 -1.02 -11.00
C ASP A 174 -24.56 -1.53 -11.59
N GLU A 175 -24.74 -2.86 -11.74
CA GLU A 175 -25.94 -3.43 -12.34
C GLU A 175 -27.02 -3.92 -11.35
N ALA A 176 -26.73 -3.98 -10.05
CA ALA A 176 -27.69 -4.45 -9.04
C ALA A 176 -28.36 -3.32 -8.22
N GLY A 177 -28.08 -2.07 -8.54
CA GLY A 177 -28.55 -0.88 -7.81
C GLY A 177 -29.85 -0.24 -8.34
N THR A 178 -30.53 -0.85 -9.36
CA THR A 178 -31.81 -0.36 -9.88
C THR A 178 -32.88 -1.44 -9.83
N ALA A 179 -33.26 -1.85 -8.63
CA ALA A 179 -34.51 -2.56 -8.41
C ALA A 179 -35.04 -2.16 -7.01
N GLU A 180 -35.93 -1.14 -7.03
CA GLU A 180 -36.92 -0.69 -6.05
C GLU A 180 -36.55 -0.66 -4.55
#